data_127ae2d5e759263b7bb4a24700b62344
#
_entry.id   127ae2d5e759263b7bb4a24700b62344
#
_cell.length_a   1.000
_cell.length_b   1.000
_cell.length_c   1.000
_cell.angle_alpha   90.00
_cell.angle_beta   90.00
_cell.angle_gamma   90.00
#
_symmetry.space_group_name_H-M   'P 1'
#
loop_
_entity.id
_entity.type
_entity.pdbx_description
1 polymer ?
#
loop_
_entity_poly.entity_id
_entity_poly.type
_entity_poly.pdbx_seq_one_letter_code
_entity_poly.pdbx_strand_id
1 'polypeptide(L)'
;MSHAIDFAEVKQQVSIERAAEMLGIKLKRSGPQMRGPCPICNEGGDRAFAVTPAKGLYYCFGKCGKGGDAITLAARVRNCSLREAAEFLAGKGGISTTPSKADGSRNDSPQPPQEKGLRPLDYLQISHEAVQALGVSAETCAHFGAGYAPKGIMRGRLAIPIHDPGGNLLAYCGRAVKEESPSLIFPNGFDPRSAIFNAHRVVEGELFLVRDPLQALTAHEGGMENVVAFLTETVTAQQLEQLAALMDDRKCEHLEMF
;
A
#
# COMPACT_ATOMS: atom_id res chain seq x y z
N MET A 1 34.21 5.95 -9.07
CA MET A 1 33.42 5.60 -10.28
C MET A 1 32.37 4.59 -9.84
N SER A 2 31.16 5.05 -9.57
CA SER A 2 30.05 4.15 -9.17
C SER A 2 29.50 3.49 -10.44
N HIS A 3 29.81 2.23 -10.64
CA HIS A 3 29.19 1.45 -11.69
C HIS A 3 27.68 1.35 -11.43
N ALA A 4 26.87 1.84 -12.36
CA ALA A 4 25.43 1.59 -12.35
C ALA A 4 25.22 0.07 -12.44
N ILE A 5 24.43 -0.49 -11.52
CA ILE A 5 24.05 -1.90 -11.57
C ILE A 5 22.98 -2.09 -12.63
N ASP A 6 23.26 -2.96 -13.58
CA ASP A 6 22.27 -3.39 -14.55
C ASP A 6 21.43 -4.55 -13.97
N PHE A 7 20.18 -4.27 -13.65
CA PHE A 7 19.23 -5.25 -13.12
C PHE A 7 18.96 -6.41 -14.10
N ALA A 8 19.04 -6.16 -15.41
CA ALA A 8 18.83 -7.20 -16.41
C ALA A 8 20.01 -8.18 -16.41
N GLU A 9 21.23 -7.67 -16.28
CA GLU A 9 22.43 -8.47 -16.15
C GLU A 9 22.40 -9.36 -14.89
N VAL A 10 22.02 -8.79 -13.75
CA VAL A 10 21.91 -9.55 -12.49
C VAL A 10 20.86 -10.67 -12.60
N LYS A 11 19.72 -10.42 -13.25
CA LYS A 11 18.68 -11.44 -13.48
C LYS A 11 19.12 -12.57 -14.41
N GLN A 12 20.03 -12.30 -15.35
CA GLN A 12 20.60 -13.32 -16.22
C GLN A 12 21.68 -14.14 -15.51
N GLN A 13 22.47 -13.52 -14.67
CA GLN A 13 23.59 -14.17 -13.98
C GLN A 13 23.16 -14.96 -12.74
N VAL A 14 22.08 -14.52 -12.05
CA VAL A 14 21.64 -15.15 -10.79
C VAL A 14 20.23 -15.72 -10.94
N SER A 15 20.15 -17.04 -11.03
CA SER A 15 18.85 -17.73 -11.05
C SER A 15 18.10 -17.54 -9.72
N ILE A 16 16.79 -17.67 -9.76
CA ILE A 16 15.94 -17.57 -8.55
C ILE A 16 16.28 -18.65 -7.52
N GLU A 17 16.75 -19.82 -7.95
CA GLU A 17 17.21 -20.91 -7.08
C GLU A 17 18.48 -20.48 -6.34
N ARG A 18 19.45 -19.92 -7.09
CA ARG A 18 20.70 -19.42 -6.52
C ARG A 18 20.45 -18.27 -5.53
N ALA A 19 19.54 -17.37 -5.86
CA ALA A 19 19.14 -16.31 -4.94
C ALA A 19 18.51 -16.87 -3.66
N ALA A 20 17.67 -17.90 -3.75
CA ALA A 20 17.07 -18.56 -2.59
C ALA A 20 18.14 -19.23 -1.72
N GLU A 21 19.14 -19.88 -2.31
CA GLU A 21 20.27 -20.47 -1.58
C GLU A 21 21.10 -19.40 -0.86
N MET A 22 21.46 -18.30 -1.56
CA MET A 22 22.21 -17.17 -0.97
C MET A 22 21.47 -16.52 0.19
N LEU A 23 20.14 -16.58 0.18
CA LEU A 23 19.27 -16.07 1.25
C LEU A 23 19.01 -17.10 2.36
N GLY A 24 19.58 -18.29 2.26
CA GLY A 24 19.41 -19.37 3.25
C GLY A 24 17.98 -19.95 3.27
N ILE A 25 17.21 -19.81 2.21
CA ILE A 25 15.82 -20.28 2.12
C ILE A 25 15.84 -21.78 1.82
N LYS A 26 15.30 -22.57 2.76
CA LYS A 26 15.22 -24.04 2.60
C LYS A 26 14.01 -24.42 1.78
N LEU A 27 14.24 -24.90 0.56
CA LEU A 27 13.19 -25.36 -0.36
C LEU A 27 13.36 -26.85 -0.69
N LYS A 28 12.25 -27.55 -0.84
CA LYS A 28 12.19 -28.96 -1.30
C LYS A 28 11.64 -28.99 -2.71
N ARG A 29 12.21 -29.83 -3.57
CA ARG A 29 11.73 -30.01 -4.94
C ARG A 29 10.34 -30.66 -4.93
N SER A 30 9.42 -30.07 -5.69
CA SER A 30 8.04 -30.54 -5.85
C SER A 30 7.63 -30.42 -7.32
N GLY A 31 7.98 -31.42 -8.11
CA GLY A 31 7.81 -31.42 -9.57
C GLY A 31 8.67 -30.31 -10.23
N PRO A 32 8.09 -29.46 -11.08
CA PRO A 32 8.79 -28.36 -11.75
C PRO A 32 9.05 -27.16 -10.84
N GLN A 33 8.60 -27.19 -9.61
CA GLN A 33 8.74 -26.11 -8.63
C GLN A 33 9.56 -26.56 -7.43
N MET A 34 10.06 -25.59 -6.69
CA MET A 34 10.60 -25.78 -5.35
C MET A 34 9.65 -25.14 -4.33
N ARG A 35 9.42 -25.81 -3.19
CA ARG A 35 8.47 -25.35 -2.18
C ARG A 35 9.05 -25.40 -0.78
N GLY A 36 8.58 -24.50 0.08
CA GLY A 36 9.00 -24.38 1.46
C GLY A 36 8.15 -23.40 2.26
N PRO A 37 8.52 -23.13 3.52
CA PRO A 37 7.93 -22.05 4.30
C PRO A 37 8.30 -20.70 3.69
N CYS A 38 7.39 -19.73 3.79
CA CYS A 38 7.65 -18.40 3.26
C CYS A 38 8.66 -17.65 4.14
N PRO A 39 9.79 -17.17 3.61
CA PRO A 39 10.80 -16.45 4.39
C PRO A 39 10.37 -15.02 4.76
N ILE A 40 9.24 -14.53 4.20
CA ILE A 40 8.75 -13.15 4.39
C ILE A 40 7.67 -13.11 5.49
N CYS A 41 6.67 -13.99 5.45
CA CYS A 41 5.58 -14.00 6.42
C CYS A 41 5.69 -15.15 7.43
N ASN A 42 6.53 -16.12 7.17
CA ASN A 42 6.73 -17.33 7.98
C ASN A 42 5.44 -18.13 8.29
N GLU A 43 4.39 -17.92 7.47
CA GLU A 43 3.09 -18.55 7.62
C GLU A 43 2.74 -19.44 6.41
N GLY A 44 1.80 -20.36 6.60
CA GLY A 44 1.28 -21.24 5.55
C GLY A 44 2.02 -22.57 5.37
N GLY A 45 2.97 -22.90 6.25
CA GLY A 45 3.67 -24.18 6.27
C GLY A 45 4.59 -24.46 5.06
N ASP A 46 5.04 -25.71 4.94
CA ASP A 46 6.08 -26.15 3.99
C ASP A 46 5.73 -26.04 2.49
N ARG A 47 4.50 -25.65 2.15
CA ARG A 47 4.03 -25.51 0.76
C ARG A 47 3.60 -24.11 0.37
N ALA A 48 3.65 -23.17 1.33
CA ALA A 48 3.16 -21.82 1.11
C ALA A 48 4.02 -21.00 0.14
N PHE A 49 5.32 -21.25 0.11
CA PHE A 49 6.24 -20.56 -0.77
C PHE A 49 6.65 -21.44 -1.95
N ALA A 50 6.39 -20.99 -3.16
CA ALA A 50 6.74 -21.70 -4.38
C ALA A 50 7.71 -20.88 -5.21
N VAL A 51 8.79 -21.50 -5.66
CA VAL A 51 9.74 -20.99 -6.64
C VAL A 51 9.59 -21.80 -7.92
N THR A 52 9.44 -21.12 -9.05
CA THR A 52 9.37 -21.74 -10.37
C THR A 52 10.64 -21.39 -11.17
N PRO A 53 11.66 -22.27 -11.16
CA PRO A 53 12.95 -22.00 -11.78
C PRO A 53 12.85 -21.62 -13.25
N ALA A 54 12.05 -22.36 -14.03
CA ALA A 54 11.88 -22.13 -15.46
C ALA A 54 11.31 -20.72 -15.80
N LYS A 55 10.65 -20.07 -14.86
CA LYS A 55 10.11 -18.70 -15.02
C LYS A 55 10.97 -17.64 -14.30
N GLY A 56 11.93 -18.05 -13.47
CA GLY A 56 12.71 -17.13 -12.63
C GLY A 56 11.86 -16.40 -11.58
N LEU A 57 10.72 -16.97 -11.16
CA LEU A 57 9.73 -16.31 -10.32
C LEU A 57 9.44 -17.11 -9.06
N TYR A 58 9.07 -16.39 -7.98
CA TYR A 58 8.50 -16.98 -6.77
C TYR A 58 7.12 -16.44 -6.50
N TYR A 59 6.34 -17.18 -5.71
CA TYR A 59 5.06 -16.73 -5.19
C TYR A 59 4.77 -17.35 -3.82
N CYS A 60 4.22 -16.56 -2.91
CA CYS A 60 3.74 -17.02 -1.60
C CYS A 60 2.22 -17.20 -1.66
N PHE A 61 1.75 -18.44 -1.45
CA PHE A 61 0.34 -18.78 -1.31
C PHE A 61 -0.17 -18.65 0.13
N GLY A 62 0.70 -18.25 1.07
CA GLY A 62 0.35 -17.96 2.45
C GLY A 62 -0.13 -16.51 2.64
N LYS A 63 -0.08 -16.04 3.89
CA LYS A 63 -0.63 -14.74 4.31
C LYS A 63 -0.12 -13.54 3.50
N CYS A 64 1.14 -13.51 3.12
CA CYS A 64 1.66 -12.32 2.42
C CYS A 64 1.24 -12.20 0.96
N GLY A 65 0.80 -13.27 0.28
CA GLY A 65 0.33 -13.25 -1.11
C GLY A 65 1.31 -12.60 -2.10
N LYS A 66 2.60 -12.52 -1.77
CA LYS A 66 3.60 -11.78 -2.53
C LYS A 66 4.37 -12.67 -3.48
N GLY A 67 4.68 -12.13 -4.67
CA GLY A 67 5.50 -12.78 -5.68
C GLY A 67 6.52 -11.83 -6.31
N GLY A 68 7.38 -12.34 -7.16
CA GLY A 68 8.39 -11.55 -7.88
C GLY A 68 9.56 -12.39 -8.40
N ASP A 69 10.61 -11.72 -8.82
CA ASP A 69 11.86 -12.28 -9.30
C ASP A 69 12.94 -12.42 -8.20
N ALA A 70 14.14 -12.85 -8.57
CA ALA A 70 15.26 -13.03 -7.66
C ALA A 70 15.65 -11.75 -6.88
N ILE A 71 15.67 -10.60 -7.56
CA ILE A 71 16.03 -9.31 -6.94
C ILE A 71 14.96 -8.88 -5.95
N THR A 72 13.68 -9.01 -6.33
CA THR A 72 12.54 -8.70 -5.47
C THR A 72 12.49 -9.62 -4.25
N LEU A 73 12.84 -10.91 -4.42
CA LEU A 73 12.96 -11.85 -3.31
C LEU A 73 14.03 -11.39 -2.32
N ALA A 74 15.23 -11.10 -2.82
CA ALA A 74 16.35 -10.65 -1.98
C ALA A 74 16.04 -9.34 -1.25
N ALA A 75 15.43 -8.37 -1.93
CA ALA A 75 15.04 -7.09 -1.34
C ALA A 75 14.06 -7.28 -0.17
N ARG A 76 13.06 -8.14 -0.34
CA ARG A 76 12.05 -8.41 0.71
C ARG A 76 12.58 -9.20 1.89
N VAL A 77 13.38 -10.24 1.63
CA VAL A 77 13.96 -11.07 2.70
C VAL A 77 14.98 -10.31 3.53
N ARG A 78 15.76 -9.45 2.88
CA ARG A 78 16.79 -8.62 3.54
C ARG A 78 16.25 -7.28 4.03
N ASN A 79 15.02 -6.95 3.71
CA ASN A 79 14.39 -5.65 4.00
C ASN A 79 15.26 -4.46 3.50
N CYS A 80 15.71 -4.53 2.26
CA CYS A 80 16.61 -3.56 1.64
C CYS A 80 16.05 -3.08 0.28
N SER A 81 16.67 -2.06 -0.33
CA SER A 81 16.29 -1.57 -1.64
C SER A 81 16.58 -2.61 -2.75
N LEU A 82 15.90 -2.47 -3.91
CA LEU A 82 16.16 -3.34 -5.06
C LEU A 82 17.61 -3.24 -5.54
N ARG A 83 18.24 -2.07 -5.41
CA ARG A 83 19.63 -1.86 -5.77
C ARG A 83 20.56 -2.63 -4.85
N GLU A 84 20.42 -2.50 -3.54
CA GLU A 84 21.21 -3.25 -2.55
C GLU A 84 21.01 -4.76 -2.69
N ALA A 85 19.80 -5.20 -3.00
CA ALA A 85 19.51 -6.60 -3.29
C ALA A 85 20.22 -7.08 -4.56
N ALA A 86 20.26 -6.28 -5.60
CA ALA A 86 20.99 -6.59 -6.84
C ALA A 86 22.52 -6.61 -6.60
N GLU A 87 23.05 -5.66 -5.81
CA GLU A 87 24.45 -5.63 -5.39
C GLU A 87 24.85 -6.88 -4.60
N PHE A 88 24.00 -7.29 -3.68
CA PHE A 88 24.16 -8.52 -2.93
C PHE A 88 24.19 -9.75 -3.84
N LEU A 89 23.23 -9.89 -4.75
CA LEU A 89 23.16 -11.01 -5.65
C LEU A 89 24.32 -11.03 -6.64
N ALA A 90 24.79 -9.87 -7.09
CA ALA A 90 25.97 -9.76 -7.96
C ALA A 90 27.31 -10.03 -7.25
N GLY A 91 27.30 -10.34 -5.95
CA GLY A 91 28.52 -10.56 -5.18
C GLY A 91 29.38 -9.30 -4.96
N LYS A 92 28.85 -8.11 -5.22
CA LYS A 92 29.55 -6.82 -5.06
C LYS A 92 29.22 -6.12 -3.73
N GLY A 93 28.43 -6.74 -2.87
CA GLY A 93 27.95 -6.17 -1.61
C GLY A 93 28.73 -6.64 -0.40
N GLY A 94 29.64 -5.82 0.10
CA GLY A 94 30.11 -5.88 1.48
C GLY A 94 28.95 -5.58 2.43
N ILE A 95 28.94 -6.21 3.61
CA ILE A 95 27.94 -6.03 4.67
C ILE A 95 27.91 -4.55 5.08
N SER A 96 26.91 -3.80 4.67
CA SER A 96 26.60 -2.49 5.25
C SER A 96 25.13 -2.46 5.65
N THR A 97 24.92 -2.54 6.95
CA THR A 97 23.64 -2.34 7.62
C THR A 97 23.37 -0.85 7.76
N THR A 98 22.98 -0.19 6.67
CA THR A 98 22.38 1.14 6.74
C THR A 98 21.47 1.34 5.53
N PRO A 99 20.25 1.86 5.71
CA PRO A 99 19.32 2.07 4.59
C PRO A 99 19.80 3.24 3.74
N SER A 100 20.17 2.98 2.50
CA SER A 100 20.61 3.99 1.55
C SER A 100 19.58 4.28 0.47
N LYS A 101 19.36 5.56 0.29
CA LYS A 101 18.41 6.27 -0.60
C LYS A 101 18.55 5.87 -2.07
N ALA A 102 17.40 5.74 -2.74
CA ALA A 102 17.31 5.69 -4.19
C ALA A 102 17.51 7.08 -4.79
N ASP A 103 18.40 7.15 -5.79
CA ASP A 103 18.71 8.36 -6.54
C ASP A 103 17.86 8.44 -7.82
N GLY A 104 17.36 9.62 -8.09
CA GLY A 104 16.64 10.01 -9.31
C GLY A 104 16.56 11.53 -9.38
N SER A 105 17.70 12.14 -9.77
CA SER A 105 17.99 13.55 -10.05
C SER A 105 16.81 14.43 -10.51
N ARG A 106 16.54 15.57 -9.81
CA ARG A 106 16.96 16.93 -10.16
C ARG A 106 16.42 17.97 -9.18
N ASN A 107 17.38 18.78 -8.65
CA ASN A 107 17.26 20.15 -8.11
C ASN A 107 16.07 20.50 -7.21
N ASP A 108 16.21 21.02 -6.02
CA ASP A 108 17.06 22.05 -5.43
C ASP A 108 16.73 22.20 -3.93
N SER A 109 17.71 22.58 -3.11
CA SER A 109 17.63 23.09 -1.73
C SER A 109 17.22 22.18 -0.56
N PRO A 110 17.93 22.28 0.59
CA PRO A 110 17.82 21.32 1.70
C PRO A 110 16.61 21.61 2.60
N GLN A 111 15.68 20.68 2.65
CA GLN A 111 14.68 20.57 3.71
C GLN A 111 14.99 19.42 4.67
N PRO A 112 14.59 19.50 5.95
CA PRO A 112 14.94 18.53 6.98
C PRO A 112 14.33 17.14 6.71
N PRO A 113 14.82 16.05 7.34
CA PRO A 113 14.49 14.68 6.97
C PRO A 113 13.02 14.36 7.25
N GLN A 114 12.23 14.28 6.18
CA GLN A 114 10.86 13.78 6.24
C GLN A 114 10.87 12.24 6.12
N GLU A 115 10.19 11.60 7.03
CA GLU A 115 9.90 10.16 6.99
C GLU A 115 9.27 9.79 5.64
N LYS A 116 9.69 8.66 5.06
CA LYS A 116 9.27 8.23 3.72
C LYS A 116 7.80 7.78 3.72
N GLY A 117 6.86 8.71 3.79
CA GLY A 117 5.45 8.48 3.51
C GLY A 117 5.19 8.20 2.02
N LEU A 118 4.10 7.53 1.73
CA LEU A 118 3.60 7.35 0.37
C LEU A 118 3.42 8.75 -0.27
N ARG A 119 3.83 8.91 -1.54
CA ARG A 119 3.61 10.19 -2.24
C ARG A 119 2.19 10.25 -2.80
N PRO A 120 1.51 11.40 -2.74
CA PRO A 120 0.23 11.59 -3.40
C PRO A 120 0.29 11.26 -4.89
N LEU A 121 -0.81 10.71 -5.43
CA LEU A 121 -0.92 10.41 -6.85
C LEU A 121 -1.18 11.72 -7.63
N ASP A 122 -0.25 12.08 -8.52
CA ASP A 122 -0.26 13.32 -9.31
C ASP A 122 -1.09 13.24 -10.61
N TYR A 123 -1.61 12.06 -10.94
CA TYR A 123 -2.31 11.79 -12.20
C TYR A 123 -3.84 11.64 -12.05
N LEU A 124 -4.38 11.90 -10.86
CA LEU A 124 -5.81 11.77 -10.61
C LEU A 124 -6.60 12.89 -11.30
N GLN A 125 -7.70 12.52 -11.93
CA GLN A 125 -8.59 13.44 -12.63
C GLN A 125 -9.74 13.85 -11.70
N ILE A 126 -9.67 15.04 -11.13
CA ILE A 126 -10.66 15.54 -10.16
C ILE A 126 -11.99 15.91 -10.82
N SER A 127 -11.99 16.30 -12.11
CA SER A 127 -13.19 16.76 -12.85
C SER A 127 -13.75 15.69 -13.79
N HIS A 128 -13.43 14.39 -13.55
CA HIS A 128 -13.90 13.31 -14.43
C HIS A 128 -15.41 13.06 -14.26
N GLU A 129 -16.14 12.93 -15.40
CA GLU A 129 -17.59 12.76 -15.41
C GLU A 129 -18.10 11.60 -14.57
N ALA A 130 -17.40 10.47 -14.56
CA ALA A 130 -17.75 9.31 -13.76
C ALA A 130 -17.67 9.55 -12.24
N VAL A 131 -16.88 10.52 -11.80
CA VAL A 131 -16.79 10.93 -10.38
C VAL A 131 -17.94 11.90 -10.06
N GLN A 132 -18.21 12.85 -10.95
CA GLN A 132 -19.33 13.77 -10.80
C GLN A 132 -20.68 13.04 -10.77
N ALA A 133 -20.82 11.95 -11.54
CA ALA A 133 -22.00 11.08 -11.51
C ALA A 133 -22.22 10.38 -10.15
N LEU A 134 -21.18 10.28 -9.30
CA LEU A 134 -21.29 9.80 -7.91
C LEU A 134 -21.72 10.90 -6.92
N GLY A 135 -21.98 12.12 -7.38
CA GLY A 135 -22.34 13.25 -6.52
C GLY A 135 -21.15 13.92 -5.84
N VAL A 136 -19.94 13.78 -6.39
CA VAL A 136 -18.73 14.39 -5.84
C VAL A 136 -18.19 15.44 -6.80
N SER A 137 -18.05 16.68 -6.35
CA SER A 137 -17.53 17.79 -7.14
C SER A 137 -16.00 17.72 -7.31
N ALA A 138 -15.48 18.50 -8.24
CA ALA A 138 -14.04 18.67 -8.41
C ALA A 138 -13.39 19.36 -7.18
N GLU A 139 -14.14 20.21 -6.50
CA GLU A 139 -13.70 20.92 -5.29
C GLU A 139 -13.52 19.93 -4.14
N THR A 140 -14.51 19.08 -3.89
CA THR A 140 -14.40 18.01 -2.88
C THR A 140 -13.30 17.01 -3.23
N CYS A 141 -13.15 16.65 -4.51
CA CYS A 141 -12.01 15.83 -4.95
C CYS A 141 -10.66 16.47 -4.62
N ALA A 142 -10.52 17.76 -4.90
CA ALA A 142 -9.29 18.50 -4.58
C ALA A 142 -9.07 18.58 -3.06
N HIS A 143 -10.13 18.84 -2.29
CA HIS A 143 -10.08 18.92 -0.82
C HIS A 143 -9.57 17.61 -0.22
N PHE A 144 -10.09 16.46 -0.64
CA PHE A 144 -9.68 15.15 -0.13
C PHE A 144 -8.45 14.57 -0.81
N GLY A 145 -7.96 15.16 -1.89
CA GLY A 145 -6.90 14.58 -2.72
C GLY A 145 -7.35 13.33 -3.48
N ALA A 146 -8.67 13.23 -3.74
CA ALA A 146 -9.29 12.13 -4.46
C ALA A 146 -9.46 12.45 -5.96
N GLY A 147 -9.74 11.45 -6.79
CA GLY A 147 -10.03 11.65 -8.20
C GLY A 147 -10.09 10.35 -8.98
N TYR A 148 -10.57 10.43 -10.22
CA TYR A 148 -10.59 9.27 -11.11
C TYR A 148 -9.17 8.86 -11.48
N ALA A 149 -8.89 7.56 -11.37
CA ALA A 149 -7.58 7.00 -11.70
C ALA A 149 -7.57 6.40 -13.13
N PRO A 150 -6.92 7.06 -14.12
CA PRO A 150 -6.84 6.53 -15.48
C PRO A 150 -5.84 5.37 -15.62
N LYS A 151 -4.98 5.18 -14.63
CA LYS A 151 -3.92 4.17 -14.61
C LYS A 151 -3.64 3.64 -13.21
N GLY A 152 -2.76 2.66 -13.10
CA GLY A 152 -2.33 2.07 -11.82
C GLY A 152 -3.31 1.05 -11.26
N ILE A 153 -3.14 0.71 -9.98
CA ILE A 153 -3.95 -0.32 -9.28
C ILE A 153 -5.43 0.10 -9.20
N MET A 154 -5.69 1.40 -9.07
CA MET A 154 -7.06 1.96 -8.97
C MET A 154 -7.65 2.34 -10.32
N ARG A 155 -7.08 1.86 -11.44
CA ARG A 155 -7.54 2.21 -12.79
C ARG A 155 -9.06 2.01 -12.94
N GLY A 156 -9.73 3.03 -13.49
CA GLY A 156 -11.16 3.00 -13.74
C GLY A 156 -12.04 3.28 -12.52
N ARG A 157 -11.45 3.66 -11.38
CA ARG A 157 -12.13 3.89 -10.11
C ARG A 157 -11.87 5.29 -9.57
N LEU A 158 -12.69 5.74 -8.66
CA LEU A 158 -12.41 6.90 -7.82
C LEU A 158 -11.36 6.48 -6.77
N ALA A 159 -10.15 6.98 -6.91
CA ALA A 159 -9.08 6.78 -5.94
C ALA A 159 -9.22 7.80 -4.80
N ILE A 160 -9.28 7.31 -3.58
CA ILE A 160 -9.46 8.11 -2.36
C ILE A 160 -8.28 7.82 -1.43
N PRO A 161 -7.52 8.83 -0.99
CA PRO A 161 -6.38 8.63 -0.10
C PRO A 161 -6.83 8.28 1.32
N ILE A 162 -6.10 7.39 1.96
CA ILE A 162 -6.29 6.98 3.35
C ILE A 162 -5.09 7.46 4.14
N HIS A 163 -5.33 8.19 5.21
CA HIS A 163 -4.30 8.73 6.08
C HIS A 163 -4.39 8.09 7.48
N ASP A 164 -3.28 8.10 8.20
CA ASP A 164 -3.29 7.84 9.64
C ASP A 164 -3.84 9.07 10.42
N PRO A 165 -4.10 8.96 11.72
CA PRO A 165 -4.56 10.10 12.54
C PRO A 165 -3.58 11.29 12.56
N GLY A 166 -2.31 11.08 12.24
CA GLY A 166 -1.28 12.10 12.11
C GLY A 166 -1.24 12.79 10.74
N GLY A 167 -2.08 12.36 9.78
CA GLY A 167 -2.15 12.93 8.43
C GLY A 167 -1.14 12.34 7.44
N ASN A 168 -0.42 11.27 7.79
CA ASN A 168 0.48 10.61 6.86
C ASN A 168 -0.32 9.71 5.92
N LEU A 169 -0.01 9.77 4.62
CA LEU A 169 -0.66 8.94 3.61
C LEU A 169 -0.25 7.47 3.75
N LEU A 170 -1.21 6.61 4.07
CA LEU A 170 -1.02 5.16 4.24
C LEU A 170 -1.24 4.39 2.93
N ALA A 171 -2.31 4.73 2.21
CA ALA A 171 -2.73 4.02 1.00
C ALA A 171 -3.73 4.86 0.20
N TYR A 172 -4.15 4.32 -0.94
CA TYR A 172 -5.37 4.74 -1.63
C TYR A 172 -6.35 3.57 -1.66
N CYS A 173 -7.64 3.81 -1.44
CA CYS A 173 -8.68 2.87 -1.85
C CYS A 173 -9.27 3.27 -3.19
N GLY A 174 -9.77 2.29 -3.94
CA GLY A 174 -10.45 2.51 -5.22
C GLY A 174 -11.93 2.21 -5.11
N ARG A 175 -12.79 3.24 -5.11
CA ARG A 175 -14.24 3.09 -5.15
C ARG A 175 -14.72 2.89 -6.59
N ALA A 176 -15.53 1.87 -6.81
CA ALA A 176 -16.15 1.65 -8.12
C ALA A 176 -17.01 2.85 -8.54
N VAL A 177 -16.83 3.31 -9.79
CA VAL A 177 -17.65 4.40 -10.39
C VAL A 177 -18.88 3.88 -11.10
N LYS A 178 -19.01 2.55 -11.25
CA LYS A 178 -20.17 1.83 -11.77
C LYS A 178 -20.55 0.76 -10.76
N GLU A 179 -21.68 0.09 -10.98
CA GLU A 179 -22.04 -1.09 -10.18
C GLU A 179 -21.09 -2.25 -10.47
N GLU A 180 -20.03 -2.32 -9.69
CA GLU A 180 -18.99 -3.35 -9.76
C GLU A 180 -18.75 -3.93 -8.38
N SER A 181 -18.49 -5.23 -8.32
CA SER A 181 -18.08 -5.92 -7.08
C SER A 181 -16.60 -6.33 -7.18
N PRO A 182 -15.80 -6.08 -6.15
CA PRO A 182 -16.11 -5.35 -4.93
C PRO A 182 -16.23 -3.83 -5.15
N SER A 183 -17.06 -3.18 -4.37
CA SER A 183 -17.28 -1.72 -4.44
C SER A 183 -16.04 -0.93 -4.04
N LEU A 184 -15.27 -1.43 -3.08
CA LEU A 184 -13.98 -0.90 -2.64
C LEU A 184 -12.86 -1.91 -2.91
N ILE A 185 -11.72 -1.44 -3.40
CA ILE A 185 -10.49 -2.22 -3.52
C ILE A 185 -9.33 -1.50 -2.81
N PHE A 186 -8.37 -2.28 -2.36
CA PHE A 186 -7.19 -1.79 -1.65
C PHE A 186 -5.91 -2.36 -2.26
N PRO A 187 -4.76 -1.69 -2.11
CA PRO A 187 -3.49 -2.23 -2.54
C PRO A 187 -3.13 -3.47 -1.71
N ASN A 188 -2.40 -4.40 -2.34
CA ASN A 188 -1.92 -5.60 -1.65
C ASN A 188 -1.08 -5.23 -0.42
N GLY A 189 -1.43 -5.81 0.73
CA GLY A 189 -0.72 -5.62 1.99
C GLY A 189 -1.24 -4.47 2.85
N PHE A 190 -2.22 -3.70 2.40
CA PHE A 190 -2.96 -2.78 3.26
C PHE A 190 -4.10 -3.53 3.97
N ASP A 191 -4.19 -3.39 5.29
CA ASP A 191 -5.32 -3.91 6.07
C ASP A 191 -6.34 -2.78 6.29
N PRO A 192 -7.53 -2.84 5.68
CA PRO A 192 -8.54 -1.79 5.80
C PRO A 192 -9.10 -1.63 7.23
N ARG A 193 -8.86 -2.59 8.12
CA ARG A 193 -9.25 -2.49 9.55
C ARG A 193 -8.30 -1.63 10.36
N SER A 194 -7.14 -1.30 9.83
CA SER A 194 -6.09 -0.55 10.53
C SER A 194 -6.29 0.95 10.52
N ALA A 195 -7.27 1.47 9.78
CA ALA A 195 -7.49 2.90 9.63
C ALA A 195 -8.97 3.25 9.59
N ILE A 196 -9.28 4.45 10.04
CA ILE A 196 -10.58 5.12 9.88
C ILE A 196 -10.36 6.23 8.85
N PHE A 197 -11.19 6.24 7.80
CA PHE A 197 -11.11 7.28 6.78
C PHE A 197 -11.42 8.66 7.38
N ASN A 198 -10.61 9.65 6.99
CA ASN A 198 -10.72 11.06 7.38
C ASN A 198 -10.47 11.36 8.88
N ALA A 199 -10.00 10.41 9.68
CA ALA A 199 -9.73 10.60 11.11
C ALA A 199 -8.75 11.76 11.42
N HIS A 200 -7.81 12.04 10.52
CA HIS A 200 -6.81 13.11 10.68
C HIS A 200 -7.38 14.52 10.61
N ARG A 201 -8.59 14.69 10.05
CA ARG A 201 -9.26 16.00 9.91
C ARG A 201 -10.34 16.24 10.95
N VAL A 202 -10.63 15.26 11.77
CA VAL A 202 -11.63 15.41 12.84
C VAL A 202 -11.20 16.50 13.81
N VAL A 203 -12.12 17.43 14.09
CA VAL A 203 -11.98 18.50 15.07
C VAL A 203 -12.98 18.31 16.19
N GLU A 204 -12.84 19.07 17.27
CA GLU A 204 -13.78 19.07 18.40
C GLU A 204 -15.23 19.32 17.94
N GLY A 205 -16.18 18.57 18.49
CA GLY A 205 -17.62 18.71 18.22
C GLY A 205 -18.32 17.38 17.92
N GLU A 206 -19.37 17.47 17.14
CA GLU A 206 -20.17 16.31 16.72
C GLU A 206 -19.45 15.53 15.62
N LEU A 207 -19.42 14.20 15.74
CA LEU A 207 -18.78 13.30 14.80
C LEU A 207 -19.84 12.47 14.06
N PHE A 208 -19.70 12.41 12.72
CA PHE A 208 -20.59 11.65 11.86
C PHE A 208 -19.88 10.41 11.30
N LEU A 209 -20.46 9.25 11.56
CA LEU A 209 -19.96 7.99 11.02
C LEU A 209 -20.83 7.52 9.87
N VAL A 210 -20.22 7.36 8.69
CA VAL A 210 -20.88 6.86 7.48
C VAL A 210 -20.29 5.50 7.06
N ARG A 211 -20.96 4.82 6.12
CA ARG A 211 -20.65 3.42 5.75
C ARG A 211 -19.35 3.26 4.98
N ASP A 212 -19.05 4.22 4.09
CA ASP A 212 -17.87 4.12 3.23
C ASP A 212 -17.28 5.51 2.90
N PRO A 213 -16.05 5.58 2.39
CA PRO A 213 -15.42 6.86 2.05
C PRO A 213 -16.18 7.71 1.02
N LEU A 214 -16.93 7.11 0.08
CA LEU A 214 -17.72 7.88 -0.87
C LEU A 214 -18.83 8.65 -0.16
N GLN A 215 -19.51 8.02 0.80
CA GLN A 215 -20.52 8.71 1.60
C GLN A 215 -19.94 9.86 2.43
N ALA A 216 -18.68 9.73 2.91
CA ALA A 216 -18.01 10.84 3.57
C ALA A 216 -17.73 12.01 2.62
N LEU A 217 -17.34 11.75 1.37
CA LEU A 217 -17.17 12.80 0.37
C LEU A 217 -18.51 13.48 0.03
N THR A 218 -19.58 12.71 -0.15
CA THR A 218 -20.92 13.27 -0.46
C THR A 218 -21.54 14.00 0.74
N ALA A 219 -21.29 13.57 1.97
CA ALA A 219 -21.70 14.29 3.16
C ALA A 219 -20.98 15.64 3.27
N HIS A 220 -19.70 15.69 2.90
CA HIS A 220 -18.94 16.94 2.83
C HIS A 220 -19.52 17.90 1.77
N GLU A 221 -19.97 17.41 0.62
CA GLU A 221 -20.73 18.22 -0.36
C GLU A 221 -21.98 18.87 0.27
N GLY A 222 -22.62 18.17 1.20
CA GLY A 222 -23.75 18.67 1.99
C GLY A 222 -23.38 19.61 3.15
N GLY A 223 -22.09 19.94 3.31
CA GLY A 223 -21.59 20.85 4.36
C GLY A 223 -21.28 20.16 5.69
N MET A 224 -21.23 18.84 5.75
CA MET A 224 -20.77 18.10 6.94
C MET A 224 -19.25 18.00 6.95
N GLU A 225 -18.60 18.53 7.99
CA GLU A 225 -17.12 18.56 8.07
C GLU A 225 -16.53 17.39 8.86
N ASN A 226 -17.06 17.08 10.04
CA ASN A 226 -16.57 16.02 10.93
C ASN A 226 -17.11 14.64 10.54
N VAL A 227 -16.83 14.17 9.33
CA VAL A 227 -17.33 12.89 8.83
C VAL A 227 -16.20 11.89 8.73
N VAL A 228 -16.39 10.70 9.29
CA VAL A 228 -15.47 9.56 9.19
C VAL A 228 -16.17 8.34 8.62
N ALA A 229 -15.39 7.40 8.08
CA ALA A 229 -15.94 6.14 7.59
C ALA A 229 -15.03 4.96 7.93
N PHE A 230 -15.63 3.80 8.18
CA PHE A 230 -14.89 2.55 8.16
C PHE A 230 -14.59 2.14 6.70
N LEU A 231 -13.51 1.37 6.53
CA LEU A 231 -13.08 0.89 5.22
C LEU A 231 -13.52 -0.56 4.96
N THR A 232 -14.35 -1.10 5.84
CA THR A 232 -14.85 -2.49 5.82
C THR A 232 -16.36 -2.51 6.02
N GLU A 233 -17.03 -3.45 5.37
CA GLU A 233 -18.48 -3.66 5.55
C GLU A 233 -18.82 -4.16 6.95
N THR A 234 -17.93 -4.96 7.55
CA THR A 234 -18.13 -5.50 8.91
C THR A 234 -17.21 -4.76 9.87
N VAL A 235 -17.80 -4.14 10.86
CA VAL A 235 -17.07 -3.41 11.91
C VAL A 235 -16.51 -4.40 12.92
N THR A 236 -15.23 -4.26 13.26
CA THR A 236 -14.52 -5.08 14.24
C THR A 236 -14.43 -4.36 15.60
N ALA A 237 -14.23 -5.12 16.69
CA ALA A 237 -14.00 -4.53 18.01
C ALA A 237 -12.82 -3.56 18.00
N GLN A 238 -11.75 -3.90 17.29
CA GLN A 238 -10.58 -3.02 17.13
C GLN A 238 -10.93 -1.67 16.49
N GLN A 239 -11.79 -1.65 15.49
CA GLN A 239 -12.21 -0.39 14.83
C GLN A 239 -13.09 0.45 15.75
N LEU A 240 -13.92 -0.17 16.59
CA LEU A 240 -14.70 0.53 17.61
C LEU A 240 -13.79 1.15 18.68
N GLU A 241 -12.77 0.44 19.12
CA GLU A 241 -11.76 0.96 20.04
C GLU A 241 -11.00 2.15 19.43
N GLN A 242 -10.61 2.06 18.15
CA GLN A 242 -9.97 3.15 17.43
C GLN A 242 -10.89 4.38 17.31
N LEU A 243 -12.18 4.18 17.04
CA LEU A 243 -13.16 5.26 16.97
C LEU A 243 -13.36 5.92 18.33
N ALA A 244 -13.48 5.14 19.40
CA ALA A 244 -13.61 5.66 20.76
C ALA A 244 -12.37 6.48 21.16
N ALA A 245 -11.17 5.98 20.87
CA ALA A 245 -9.93 6.71 21.11
C ALA A 245 -9.83 8.00 20.28
N LEU A 246 -10.30 8.00 19.03
CA LEU A 246 -10.38 9.19 18.19
C LEU A 246 -11.32 10.24 18.78
N MET A 247 -12.49 9.82 19.24
CA MET A 247 -13.48 10.72 19.87
C MET A 247 -12.93 11.36 21.15
N ASP A 248 -12.25 10.58 21.98
CA ASP A 248 -11.63 11.08 23.22
C ASP A 248 -10.50 12.10 22.91
N ASP A 249 -9.59 11.74 21.99
CA ASP A 249 -8.47 12.60 21.57
C ASP A 249 -8.95 13.93 20.97
N ARG A 250 -10.02 13.90 20.17
CA ARG A 250 -10.59 15.06 19.47
C ARG A 250 -11.70 15.76 20.23
N LYS A 251 -12.06 15.28 21.42
CA LYS A 251 -13.15 15.80 22.27
C LYS A 251 -14.50 15.84 21.55
N CYS A 252 -14.81 14.75 20.86
CA CYS A 252 -16.12 14.57 20.24
C CYS A 252 -17.07 13.94 21.25
N GLU A 253 -18.12 14.65 21.64
CA GLU A 253 -19.07 14.19 22.67
C GLU A 253 -20.25 13.39 22.09
N HIS A 254 -20.55 13.60 20.82
CA HIS A 254 -21.68 12.97 20.13
C HIS A 254 -21.23 12.25 18.85
N LEU A 255 -21.80 11.06 18.62
CA LEU A 255 -21.61 10.26 17.41
C LEU A 255 -22.95 10.00 16.76
N GLU A 256 -23.14 10.47 15.53
CA GLU A 256 -24.28 10.10 14.71
C GLU A 256 -23.85 9.10 13.63
N MET A 257 -24.73 8.13 13.33
CA MET A 257 -24.49 7.08 12.32
C MET A 257 -25.53 7.18 11.21
N PHE A 258 -25.06 7.14 9.95
CA PHE A 258 -25.89 7.22 8.73
C PHE A 258 -25.70 6.03 7.80
#